data_c318f51d5e56439ca1e370c2cb80f17c
#
_entry.id   c318f51d5e56439ca1e370c2cb80f17c
#
_cell.length_a   1.000
_cell.length_b   1.000
_cell.length_c   1.000
_cell.angle_alpha   90.00
_cell.angle_beta   90.00
_cell.angle_gamma   90.00
#
_symmetry.space_group_name_H-M   'P 1'
#
loop_
_entity.id
_entity.type
_entity.pdbx_description
1 polymer ?
#
loop_
_entity_poly.entity_id
_entity_poly.type
_entity_poly.pdbx_seq_one_letter_code
_entity_poly.pdbx_strand_id
1 'polypeptide(L)'
;MIKFLNINSEKPYIHFQSLYQEALDNGQKGIEAISVSSYNQIKNEVEARYVNLKYISNNDWIFFSNYNSPKASQFESHSQVSILIFWASINTQIRMKAKIFKTSDEFSDEHFQGRTREKNALAISSNQSQIINSFDEVEKNFNETLQVMTPETPRPNFWGGYSFTPYYFEFWQGHENRLNKRHVFEQL
;
A
#
# COMPACT_ATOMS: atom_id res chain seq x y z
N MET A 1 9.82 -5.14 2.72
CA MET A 1 9.86 -5.85 1.40
C MET A 1 8.48 -6.40 1.06
N ILE A 2 8.15 -6.45 -0.23
CA ILE A 2 6.90 -7.02 -0.73
C ILE A 2 7.00 -8.55 -0.71
N LYS A 3 5.95 -9.22 -0.23
CA LYS A 3 5.85 -10.70 -0.28
C LYS A 3 5.01 -11.10 -1.48
N PHE A 4 5.56 -11.95 -2.34
CA PHE A 4 4.84 -12.56 -3.45
C PHE A 4 4.29 -13.91 -2.98
N LEU A 5 2.96 -14.05 -2.87
CA LEU A 5 2.31 -15.27 -2.37
C LEU A 5 1.99 -16.23 -3.52
N ASN A 6 1.24 -15.75 -4.51
CA ASN A 6 0.93 -16.48 -5.73
C ASN A 6 1.27 -15.56 -6.90
N ILE A 7 2.20 -15.99 -7.74
CA ILE A 7 2.66 -15.16 -8.85
C ILE A 7 1.73 -15.37 -10.04
N ASN A 8 1.10 -14.29 -10.51
CA ASN A 8 0.38 -14.29 -11.76
C ASN A 8 1.38 -14.41 -12.92
N SER A 9 1.12 -15.34 -13.84
CA SER A 9 1.97 -15.60 -15.00
C SER A 9 1.77 -14.65 -16.19
N GLU A 10 0.86 -13.68 -16.07
CA GLU A 10 0.66 -12.68 -17.12
C GLU A 10 1.84 -11.71 -17.23
N LYS A 11 2.09 -11.25 -18.44
CA LYS A 11 3.25 -10.42 -18.78
C LYS A 11 3.49 -9.22 -17.86
N PRO A 12 2.48 -8.40 -17.48
CA PRO A 12 2.72 -7.23 -16.62
C PRO A 12 3.21 -7.61 -15.22
N TYR A 13 2.72 -8.72 -14.66
CA TYR A 13 3.13 -9.19 -13.33
C TYR A 13 4.54 -9.75 -13.32
N ILE A 14 4.90 -10.55 -14.34
CA ILE A 14 6.26 -11.05 -14.52
C ILE A 14 7.23 -9.89 -14.73
N HIS A 15 6.85 -8.90 -15.55
CA HIS A 15 7.69 -7.73 -15.79
C HIS A 15 7.90 -6.90 -14.53
N PHE A 16 6.83 -6.70 -13.74
CA PHE A 16 6.94 -6.05 -12.42
C PHE A 16 7.91 -6.79 -11.50
N GLN A 17 7.79 -8.11 -11.41
CA GLN A 17 8.65 -8.92 -10.55
C GLN A 17 10.13 -8.84 -10.97
N SER A 18 10.40 -8.85 -12.29
CA SER A 18 11.76 -8.68 -12.82
C SER A 18 12.35 -7.32 -12.43
N LEU A 19 11.59 -6.23 -12.60
CA LEU A 19 12.02 -4.88 -12.22
C LEU A 19 12.16 -4.73 -10.70
N TYR A 20 11.31 -5.38 -9.91
CA TYR A 20 11.41 -5.40 -8.46
C TYR A 20 12.73 -6.04 -8.01
N GLN A 21 13.10 -7.18 -8.60
CA GLN A 21 14.39 -7.82 -8.30
C GLN A 21 15.56 -6.96 -8.74
N GLU A 22 15.52 -6.39 -9.94
CA GLU A 22 16.54 -5.47 -10.43
C GLU A 22 16.73 -4.26 -9.50
N ALA A 23 15.62 -3.67 -9.02
CA ALA A 23 15.66 -2.55 -8.08
C ALA A 23 16.27 -2.96 -6.72
N LEU A 24 15.95 -4.15 -6.22
CA LEU A 24 16.58 -4.71 -5.00
C LEU A 24 18.09 -4.87 -5.16
N ASP A 25 18.50 -5.47 -6.26
CA ASP A 25 19.94 -5.74 -6.56
C ASP A 25 20.72 -4.42 -6.70
N ASN A 26 20.06 -3.35 -7.14
CA ASN A 26 20.61 -1.99 -7.22
C ASN A 26 20.38 -1.15 -5.95
N GLY A 27 20.01 -1.78 -4.83
CA GLY A 27 19.95 -1.15 -3.52
C GLY A 27 18.82 -0.14 -3.33
N GLN A 28 17.68 -0.28 -4.04
CA GLN A 28 16.53 0.59 -3.90
C GLN A 28 16.05 0.65 -2.45
N LYS A 29 15.97 1.85 -1.87
CA LYS A 29 15.41 2.10 -0.54
C LYS A 29 13.89 2.30 -0.63
N GLY A 30 13.17 1.85 0.43
CA GLY A 30 11.71 2.01 0.50
C GLY A 30 10.97 1.38 -0.68
N ILE A 31 11.45 0.24 -1.18
CA ILE A 31 10.98 -0.40 -2.42
C ILE A 31 9.48 -0.74 -2.38
N GLU A 32 8.91 -0.92 -1.19
CA GLU A 32 7.49 -1.15 -0.98
C GLU A 32 6.63 0.12 -0.91
N ALA A 33 7.23 1.31 -0.88
CA ALA A 33 6.49 2.56 -0.83
C ALA A 33 5.85 2.86 -2.19
N ILE A 34 4.52 2.92 -2.21
CA ILE A 34 3.73 3.24 -3.41
C ILE A 34 2.85 4.46 -3.14
N SER A 35 2.73 5.35 -4.11
CA SER A 35 1.75 6.43 -4.07
C SER A 35 0.41 5.92 -4.57
N VAL A 36 -0.64 6.11 -3.75
CA VAL A 36 -2.03 5.80 -4.11
C VAL A 36 -2.82 7.09 -4.17
N SER A 37 -3.37 7.39 -5.33
CA SER A 37 -4.26 8.52 -5.55
C SER A 37 -5.71 8.05 -5.60
N SER A 38 -6.59 8.76 -4.89
CA SER A 38 -8.02 8.50 -4.84
C SER A 38 -8.83 9.78 -4.97
N TYR A 39 -10.07 9.67 -5.40
CA TYR A 39 -10.96 10.79 -5.59
C TYR A 39 -11.86 11.00 -4.37
N ASN A 40 -11.85 12.21 -3.85
CA ASN A 40 -12.74 12.65 -2.80
C ASN A 40 -14.00 13.28 -3.45
N GLN A 41 -15.10 12.54 -3.51
CA GLN A 41 -16.32 13.00 -4.15
C GLN A 41 -16.94 14.22 -3.45
N ILE A 42 -16.79 14.31 -2.11
CA ILE A 42 -17.41 15.41 -1.32
C ILE A 42 -16.70 16.73 -1.62
N LYS A 43 -15.36 16.70 -1.66
CA LYS A 43 -14.54 17.89 -1.92
C LYS A 43 -14.30 18.15 -3.41
N ASN A 44 -14.62 17.19 -4.27
CA ASN A 44 -14.29 17.19 -5.70
C ASN A 44 -12.79 17.35 -5.96
N GLU A 45 -11.97 16.61 -5.21
CA GLU A 45 -10.51 16.71 -5.22
C GLU A 45 -9.87 15.33 -5.38
N VAL A 46 -8.66 15.29 -5.95
CA VAL A 46 -7.81 14.10 -5.96
C VAL A 46 -6.76 14.25 -4.87
N GLU A 47 -6.68 13.26 -4.00
CA GLU A 47 -5.67 13.19 -2.95
C GLU A 47 -4.71 12.03 -3.18
N ALA A 48 -3.42 12.25 -2.92
CA ALA A 48 -2.38 11.24 -3.02
C ALA A 48 -1.63 11.07 -1.68
N ARG A 49 -1.21 9.85 -1.38
CA ARG A 49 -0.39 9.53 -0.21
C ARG A 49 0.44 8.28 -0.45
N TYR A 50 1.54 8.15 0.28
CA TYR A 50 2.30 6.90 0.30
C TYR A 50 1.66 5.88 1.23
N VAL A 51 1.67 4.62 0.78
CA VAL A 51 1.37 3.43 1.59
C VAL A 51 2.45 2.36 1.31
N ASN A 52 2.61 1.41 2.23
CA ASN A 52 3.56 0.32 2.07
C ASN A 52 2.85 -0.91 1.52
N LEU A 53 3.13 -1.26 0.27
CA LEU A 53 2.67 -2.51 -0.33
C LEU A 53 3.29 -3.70 0.41
N LYS A 54 2.47 -4.65 0.86
CA LYS A 54 2.93 -5.78 1.68
C LYS A 54 2.90 -7.10 0.94
N TYR A 55 1.84 -7.31 0.16
CA TYR A 55 1.66 -8.58 -0.57
C TYR A 55 1.25 -8.33 -2.01
N ILE A 56 1.67 -9.24 -2.88
CA ILE A 56 1.11 -9.44 -4.21
C ILE A 56 0.72 -10.92 -4.26
N SER A 57 -0.58 -11.18 -4.42
CA SER A 57 -1.15 -12.53 -4.51
C SER A 57 -2.03 -12.61 -5.74
N ASN A 58 -1.57 -13.32 -6.77
CA ASN A 58 -2.22 -13.36 -8.07
C ASN A 58 -2.42 -11.93 -8.63
N ASN A 59 -3.67 -11.46 -8.77
CA ASN A 59 -4.01 -10.12 -9.26
C ASN A 59 -4.12 -9.08 -8.13
N ASP A 60 -4.06 -9.51 -6.90
CA ASP A 60 -4.33 -8.70 -5.71
C ASP A 60 -3.06 -8.12 -5.10
N TRP A 61 -3.04 -6.79 -4.98
CA TRP A 61 -1.94 -6.02 -4.43
C TRP A 61 -2.39 -5.39 -3.11
N ILE A 62 -1.77 -5.78 -1.99
CA ILE A 62 -2.34 -5.57 -0.67
C ILE A 62 -1.45 -4.69 0.19
N PHE A 63 -2.07 -3.66 0.79
CA PHE A 63 -1.51 -2.84 1.85
C PHE A 63 -2.50 -2.73 3.03
N PHE A 64 -2.04 -2.24 4.17
CA PHE A 64 -2.87 -2.13 5.38
C PHE A 64 -2.99 -0.69 5.83
N SER A 65 -4.17 -0.31 6.32
CA SER A 65 -4.46 1.06 6.76
C SER A 65 -5.60 1.08 7.79
N ASN A 66 -5.78 2.24 8.42
CA ASN A 66 -6.93 2.52 9.26
C ASN A 66 -8.16 2.81 8.39
N TYR A 67 -9.27 2.12 8.65
CA TYR A 67 -10.54 2.25 7.94
C TYR A 67 -11.32 3.53 8.28
N ASN A 68 -10.95 4.23 9.38
CA ASN A 68 -11.50 5.53 9.74
C ASN A 68 -10.72 6.71 9.14
N SER A 69 -9.72 6.43 8.28
CA SER A 69 -8.94 7.48 7.63
C SER A 69 -9.69 8.10 6.43
N PRO A 70 -9.39 9.37 6.04
CA PRO A 70 -10.02 10.01 4.88
C PRO A 70 -9.92 9.20 3.58
N LYS A 71 -8.80 8.48 3.38
CA LYS A 71 -8.64 7.62 2.20
C LYS A 71 -9.63 6.46 2.17
N ALA A 72 -10.03 5.94 3.34
CA ALA A 72 -10.96 4.82 3.43
C ALA A 72 -12.34 5.21 2.90
N SER A 73 -12.88 6.36 3.31
CA SER A 73 -14.15 6.87 2.79
C SER A 73 -14.08 7.19 1.28
N GLN A 74 -12.92 7.62 0.79
CA GLN A 74 -12.71 7.83 -0.65
C GLN A 74 -12.78 6.51 -1.43
N PHE A 75 -12.16 5.44 -0.93
CA PHE A 75 -12.20 4.12 -1.56
C PHE A 75 -13.60 3.51 -1.55
N GLU A 76 -14.37 3.75 -0.50
CA GLU A 76 -15.76 3.29 -0.39
C GLU A 76 -16.70 4.05 -1.35
N SER A 77 -16.49 5.35 -1.49
CA SER A 77 -17.32 6.19 -2.40
C SER A 77 -16.92 6.04 -3.87
N HIS A 78 -15.64 5.76 -4.15
CA HIS A 78 -15.10 5.62 -5.51
C HIS A 78 -13.97 4.62 -5.55
N SER A 79 -14.25 3.42 -6.00
CA SER A 79 -13.30 2.29 -5.95
C SER A 79 -12.13 2.38 -6.94
N GLN A 80 -12.13 3.31 -7.89
CA GLN A 80 -11.01 3.49 -8.81
C GLN A 80 -9.88 4.27 -8.15
N VAL A 81 -8.65 3.76 -8.28
CA VAL A 81 -7.43 4.39 -7.79
C VAL A 81 -6.35 4.42 -8.86
N SER A 82 -5.44 5.37 -8.74
CA SER A 82 -4.21 5.40 -9.53
C SER A 82 -3.02 5.16 -8.61
N ILE A 83 -2.13 4.29 -9.05
CA ILE A 83 -0.92 3.93 -8.32
C ILE A 83 0.31 4.41 -9.09
N LEU A 84 1.27 4.96 -8.36
CA LEU A 84 2.55 5.38 -8.91
C LEU A 84 3.68 4.84 -8.03
N ILE A 85 4.67 4.23 -8.69
CA ILE A 85 5.92 3.78 -8.08
C ILE A 85 7.06 4.41 -8.86
N PHE A 86 8.10 4.85 -8.15
CA PHE A 86 9.33 5.28 -8.78
C PHE A 86 10.53 4.64 -8.08
N TRP A 87 11.27 3.83 -8.81
CA TRP A 87 12.51 3.24 -8.34
C TRP A 87 13.69 3.97 -8.97
N ALA A 88 14.26 4.88 -8.17
CA ALA A 88 15.34 5.74 -8.62
C ALA A 88 16.62 4.95 -8.96
N SER A 89 16.85 3.83 -8.27
CA SER A 89 18.03 2.98 -8.49
C SER A 89 18.14 2.41 -9.90
N ILE A 90 16.99 2.25 -10.58
CA ILE A 90 16.90 1.73 -11.96
C ILE A 90 16.21 2.72 -12.89
N ASN A 91 16.01 3.97 -12.45
CA ASN A 91 15.35 5.04 -13.19
C ASN A 91 14.04 4.60 -13.86
N THR A 92 13.19 3.89 -13.09
CA THR A 92 11.97 3.28 -13.61
C THR A 92 10.75 3.79 -12.87
N GLN A 93 9.73 4.21 -13.63
CA GLN A 93 8.41 4.57 -13.13
C GLN A 93 7.40 3.51 -13.54
N ILE A 94 6.52 3.13 -12.63
CA ILE A 94 5.42 2.20 -12.86
C ILE A 94 4.12 2.91 -12.49
N ARG A 95 3.19 2.97 -13.44
CA ARG A 95 1.86 3.51 -13.25
C ARG A 95 0.83 2.41 -13.41
N MET A 96 -0.16 2.39 -12.52
CA MET A 96 -1.27 1.46 -12.62
C MET A 96 -2.60 2.19 -12.42
N LYS A 97 -3.65 1.74 -13.11
CA LYS A 97 -5.04 2.03 -12.78
C LYS A 97 -5.64 0.75 -12.21
N ALA A 98 -6.36 0.86 -11.09
CA ALA A 98 -6.87 -0.31 -10.39
C ALA A 98 -8.22 -0.04 -9.75
N LYS A 99 -8.92 -1.13 -9.39
CA LYS A 99 -10.06 -1.08 -8.46
C LYS A 99 -9.61 -1.58 -7.10
N ILE A 100 -10.07 -0.90 -6.04
CA ILE A 100 -9.67 -1.16 -4.67
C ILE A 100 -10.87 -1.61 -3.83
N PHE A 101 -10.62 -2.58 -2.94
CA PHE A 101 -11.61 -3.15 -2.01
C PHE A 101 -10.93 -3.49 -0.69
N LYS A 102 -11.70 -3.70 0.39
CA LYS A 102 -11.16 -4.29 1.63
C LYS A 102 -10.81 -5.76 1.39
N THR A 103 -9.75 -6.24 2.03
CA THR A 103 -9.47 -7.69 2.12
C THR A 103 -10.47 -8.35 3.06
N SER A 104 -10.47 -9.69 3.11
CA SER A 104 -11.23 -10.41 4.14
C SER A 104 -10.69 -10.11 5.55
N ASP A 105 -11.55 -10.29 6.53
CA ASP A 105 -11.17 -10.12 7.94
C ASP A 105 -10.14 -11.18 8.35
N GLU A 106 -10.29 -12.41 7.90
CA GLU A 106 -9.34 -13.50 8.18
C GLU A 106 -7.94 -13.18 7.70
N PHE A 107 -7.79 -12.65 6.46
CA PHE A 107 -6.49 -12.24 5.94
C PHE A 107 -5.89 -11.07 6.73
N SER A 108 -6.73 -10.13 7.14
CA SER A 108 -6.31 -8.98 7.95
C SER A 108 -5.89 -9.41 9.36
N ASP A 109 -6.60 -10.38 9.97
CA ASP A 109 -6.29 -10.94 11.28
C ASP A 109 -4.97 -11.72 11.24
N GLU A 110 -4.77 -12.58 10.24
CA GLU A 110 -3.53 -13.31 10.04
C GLU A 110 -2.33 -12.36 9.88
N HIS A 111 -2.49 -11.32 9.06
CA HIS A 111 -1.43 -10.32 8.91
C HIS A 111 -1.15 -9.59 10.23
N PHE A 112 -2.18 -9.20 10.98
CA PHE A 112 -2.04 -8.51 12.26
C PHE A 112 -1.28 -9.36 13.27
N GLN A 113 -1.60 -10.65 13.40
CA GLN A 113 -0.91 -11.60 14.28
C GLN A 113 0.57 -11.79 13.90
N GLY A 114 0.89 -11.73 12.61
CA GLY A 114 2.27 -11.85 12.12
C GLY A 114 3.13 -10.59 12.25
N ARG A 115 2.59 -9.46 12.77
CA ARG A 115 3.32 -8.20 12.96
C ARG A 115 4.03 -8.17 14.32
N THR A 116 4.99 -7.25 14.46
CA THR A 116 5.60 -7.00 15.77
C THR A 116 4.62 -6.30 16.70
N ARG A 117 4.80 -6.53 18.01
CA ARG A 117 3.97 -5.94 19.07
C ARG A 117 3.88 -4.43 18.98
N GLU A 118 5.00 -3.75 18.70
CA GLU A 118 5.09 -2.28 18.58
C GLU A 118 4.25 -1.77 17.41
N LYS A 119 4.30 -2.46 16.26
CA LYS A 119 3.49 -2.09 15.10
C LYS A 119 1.99 -2.27 15.36
N ASN A 120 1.64 -3.28 16.15
CA ASN A 120 0.25 -3.53 16.55
C ASN A 120 -0.21 -2.50 17.58
N ALA A 121 0.61 -2.18 18.58
CA ALA A 121 0.33 -1.13 19.55
C ALA A 121 0.05 0.21 18.85
N LEU A 122 0.88 0.59 17.86
CA LEU A 122 0.66 1.80 17.08
C LEU A 122 -0.64 1.75 16.26
N ALA A 123 -0.99 0.60 15.69
CA ALA A 123 -2.23 0.44 14.93
C ALA A 123 -3.49 0.59 15.83
N ILE A 124 -3.41 0.14 17.09
CA ILE A 124 -4.50 0.23 18.07
C ILE A 124 -4.62 1.65 18.64
N SER A 125 -3.51 2.26 19.06
CA SER A 125 -3.49 3.53 19.78
C SER A 125 -3.61 4.76 18.89
N SER A 126 -3.34 4.64 17.59
CA SER A 126 -3.27 5.79 16.69
C SER A 126 -4.65 6.17 16.13
N ASN A 127 -5.10 7.38 16.43
CA ASN A 127 -6.19 8.05 15.70
C ASN A 127 -5.67 8.61 14.37
N GLN A 128 -5.28 7.72 13.46
CA GLN A 128 -4.61 8.08 12.22
C GLN A 128 -5.40 9.12 11.41
N SER A 129 -4.70 10.20 11.00
CA SER A 129 -5.25 11.32 10.21
C SER A 129 -6.27 12.19 10.96
N GLN A 130 -6.33 12.11 12.27
CA GLN A 130 -7.09 13.04 13.11
C GLN A 130 -6.17 14.14 13.66
N ILE A 131 -6.77 15.30 13.95
CA ILE A 131 -6.06 16.38 14.65
C ILE A 131 -5.75 15.91 16.08
N ILE A 132 -4.53 16.12 16.52
CA ILE A 132 -4.05 15.79 17.86
C ILE A 132 -3.63 17.06 18.59
N ASN A 133 -3.71 17.06 19.92
CA ASN A 133 -3.30 18.21 20.74
C ASN A 133 -1.77 18.31 20.85
N SER A 134 -1.09 17.17 20.96
CA SER A 134 0.37 17.11 21.03
C SER A 134 0.91 15.76 20.57
N PHE A 135 2.19 15.71 20.23
CA PHE A 135 2.87 14.45 19.93
C PHE A 135 3.05 13.59 21.19
N ASP A 136 3.21 14.20 22.35
CA ASP A 136 3.33 13.52 23.64
C ASP A 136 2.09 12.65 23.95
N GLU A 137 0.90 13.09 23.53
CA GLU A 137 -0.33 12.31 23.65
C GLU A 137 -0.24 11.01 22.82
N VAL A 138 0.35 11.08 21.61
CA VAL A 138 0.55 9.89 20.77
C VAL A 138 1.51 8.92 21.44
N GLU A 139 2.65 9.42 21.96
CA GLU A 139 3.62 8.57 22.66
C GLU A 139 3.03 7.94 23.93
N LYS A 140 2.26 8.71 24.70
CA LYS A 140 1.59 8.22 25.87
C LYS A 140 0.62 7.07 25.53
N ASN A 141 -0.28 7.29 24.58
CA ASN A 141 -1.28 6.29 24.15
C ASN A 141 -0.60 5.02 23.58
N PHE A 142 0.50 5.18 22.83
CA PHE A 142 1.30 4.07 22.34
C PHE A 142 1.91 3.25 23.48
N ASN A 143 2.54 3.91 24.47
CA ASN A 143 3.19 3.24 25.60
C ASN A 143 2.16 2.53 26.49
N GLU A 144 1.03 3.16 26.79
CA GLU A 144 -0.07 2.56 27.56
C GLU A 144 -0.63 1.32 26.83
N THR A 145 -0.86 1.43 25.52
CA THR A 145 -1.32 0.29 24.71
C THR A 145 -0.28 -0.84 24.73
N LEU A 146 0.99 -0.51 24.56
CA LEU A 146 2.07 -1.50 24.58
C LEU A 146 2.17 -2.23 25.92
N GLN A 147 1.88 -1.58 27.04
CA GLN A 147 1.93 -2.21 28.37
C GLN A 147 0.82 -3.26 28.55
N VAL A 148 -0.38 -3.00 28.04
CA VAL A 148 -1.56 -3.87 28.26
C VAL A 148 -1.75 -4.94 27.16
N MET A 149 -1.10 -4.80 26.03
CA MET A 149 -1.21 -5.78 24.93
C MET A 149 -0.58 -7.13 25.28
N THR A 150 -1.29 -8.19 24.87
CA THR A 150 -0.82 -9.58 24.91
C THR A 150 -0.70 -10.15 23.48
N PRO A 151 -0.08 -11.32 23.28
CA PRO A 151 -0.07 -11.99 21.98
C PRO A 151 -1.46 -12.28 21.41
N GLU A 152 -2.47 -12.43 22.27
CA GLU A 152 -3.85 -12.72 21.91
C GLU A 152 -4.68 -11.45 21.64
N THR A 153 -4.09 -10.25 21.79
CA THR A 153 -4.80 -8.99 21.53
C THR A 153 -5.33 -8.97 20.10
N PRO A 154 -6.66 -8.87 19.89
CA PRO A 154 -7.26 -8.92 18.57
C PRO A 154 -6.93 -7.66 17.75
N ARG A 155 -7.00 -7.80 16.45
CA ARG A 155 -6.94 -6.67 15.52
C ARG A 155 -8.14 -5.73 15.76
N PRO A 156 -7.92 -4.41 15.83
CA PRO A 156 -9.04 -3.48 15.94
C PRO A 156 -9.86 -3.45 14.64
N ASN A 157 -11.19 -3.41 14.75
CA ASN A 157 -12.11 -3.42 13.60
C ASN A 157 -11.91 -2.27 12.62
N PHE A 158 -11.31 -1.17 13.07
CA PHE A 158 -11.02 0.00 12.26
C PHE A 158 -9.67 -0.08 11.52
N TRP A 159 -8.96 -1.21 11.56
CA TRP A 159 -7.68 -1.39 10.86
C TRP A 159 -7.67 -2.71 10.10
N GLY A 160 -7.18 -2.72 8.88
CA GLY A 160 -7.08 -3.93 8.07
C GLY A 160 -6.54 -3.68 6.68
N GLY A 161 -6.66 -4.68 5.83
CA GLY A 161 -6.12 -4.69 4.49
C GLY A 161 -7.02 -4.04 3.44
N TYR A 162 -6.39 -3.39 2.48
CA TYR A 162 -6.96 -3.03 1.20
C TYR A 162 -6.24 -3.80 0.10
N SER A 163 -7.01 -4.43 -0.78
CA SER A 163 -6.54 -5.05 -2.01
C SER A 163 -6.93 -4.19 -3.20
N PHE A 164 -6.00 -3.95 -4.11
CA PHE A 164 -6.32 -3.37 -5.40
C PHE A 164 -5.90 -4.31 -6.53
N THR A 165 -6.75 -4.38 -7.56
CA THR A 165 -6.55 -5.23 -8.74
C THR A 165 -6.30 -4.32 -9.94
N PRO A 166 -5.06 -4.26 -10.45
CA PRO A 166 -4.73 -3.46 -11.62
C PRO A 166 -5.38 -4.00 -12.88
N TYR A 167 -5.91 -3.11 -13.72
CA TYR A 167 -6.40 -3.38 -15.07
C TYR A 167 -5.60 -2.62 -16.15
N TYR A 168 -4.67 -1.76 -15.74
CA TYR A 168 -3.74 -1.03 -16.59
C TYR A 168 -2.39 -0.95 -15.93
N PHE A 169 -1.33 -1.23 -16.69
CA PHE A 169 0.06 -1.04 -16.31
C PHE A 169 0.79 -0.22 -17.37
N GLU A 170 1.60 0.72 -16.92
CA GLU A 170 2.58 1.41 -17.74
C GLU A 170 3.93 1.36 -17.03
N PHE A 171 4.91 0.78 -17.69
CA PHE A 171 6.30 0.77 -17.24
C PHE A 171 7.07 1.75 -18.11
N TRP A 172 7.62 2.77 -17.48
CA TRP A 172 8.45 3.77 -18.13
C TRP A 172 9.87 3.68 -17.56
N GLN A 173 10.87 3.57 -18.45
CA GLN A 173 12.28 3.54 -18.10
C GLN A 173 12.97 4.74 -18.71
N GLY A 174 13.60 5.55 -17.87
CA GLY A 174 14.33 6.74 -18.28
C GLY A 174 15.64 6.40 -18.99
N HIS A 175 16.04 7.27 -19.91
CA HIS A 175 17.30 7.18 -20.62
C HIS A 175 17.99 8.55 -20.60
N GLU A 176 19.31 8.58 -20.47
CA GLU A 176 20.11 9.82 -20.38
C GLU A 176 19.81 10.81 -21.51
N ASN A 177 19.69 10.31 -22.74
CA ASN A 177 19.39 11.11 -23.94
C ASN A 177 17.88 11.24 -24.21
N ARG A 178 17.01 11.01 -23.20
CA ARG A 178 15.54 11.05 -23.31
C ARG A 178 14.92 10.05 -24.31
N LEU A 179 15.65 9.03 -24.72
CA LEU A 179 15.14 7.91 -25.50
C LEU A 179 14.43 6.90 -24.56
N ASN A 180 13.42 7.40 -23.86
CA ASN A 180 12.74 6.64 -22.84
C ASN A 180 11.95 5.47 -23.44
N LYS A 181 11.98 4.32 -22.76
CA LYS A 181 11.17 3.17 -23.14
C LYS A 181 9.85 3.20 -22.37
N ARG A 182 8.78 2.79 -23.05
CA ARG A 182 7.46 2.66 -22.43
C ARG A 182 6.79 1.38 -22.89
N HIS A 183 6.39 0.56 -21.93
CA HIS A 183 5.61 -0.64 -22.16
C HIS A 183 4.26 -0.49 -21.47
N VAL A 184 3.18 -0.72 -22.20
CA VAL A 184 1.81 -0.58 -21.72
C VAL A 184 1.10 -1.92 -21.84
N PHE A 185 0.35 -2.28 -20.79
CA PHE A 185 -0.53 -3.44 -20.76
C PHE A 185 -1.89 -2.97 -20.26
N GLU A 186 -2.94 -3.27 -20.99
CA GLU A 186 -4.31 -2.90 -20.67
C GLU A 186 -5.21 -4.13 -20.85
N GLN A 187 -6.04 -4.43 -19.84
CA GLN A 187 -7.11 -5.40 -20.01
C GLN A 187 -8.24 -4.73 -20.81
N LEU A 188 -8.58 -5.33 -21.93
CA LEU A 188 -9.72 -4.95 -22.76
C LEU A 188 -11.04 -5.39 -22.14
#